data_f3a821519d99e52cd5bcbab3c28f1073
#
_entry.id   f3a821519d99e52cd5bcbab3c28f1073
#
_cell.length_a   1.000
_cell.length_b   1.000
_cell.length_c   1.000
_cell.angle_alpha   90.00
_cell.angle_beta   90.00
_cell.angle_gamma   90.00
#
_symmetry.space_group_name_H-M   'P 1'
#
loop_
_entity.id
_entity.type
_entity.pdbx_description
1 polymer ?
#
loop_
_entity_poly.entity_id
_entity_poly.type
_entity_poly.pdbx_seq_one_letter_code
_entity_poly.pdbx_strand_id
1 'polypeptide(L)'
;MVGKPNELAHAAARRVAEGGDVSFNPLFLHGGVGLGKTHLMHAIAWEIKKRDPNAKVLYLSAEQFMYRFVQALRFKDTISFKEMFRSVDVLMVDDVQFIAGKSSTQEEFFHTFNALIDQNKQVIISGDRAPVDMEQLEDRIKSRLQQDVLLDEQFEGNVEVIAV
;
A
#
# COMPACT_ATOMS: atom_id res chain seq x y z
N MET A 1 12.45 0.14 16.79
CA MET A 1 12.02 0.04 18.20
C MET A 1 10.51 -0.13 18.24
N VAL A 2 10.02 -1.16 18.92
CA VAL A 2 8.59 -1.43 19.05
C VAL A 2 8.11 -0.85 20.37
N GLY A 3 7.07 -0.01 20.32
CA GLY A 3 6.40 0.54 21.50
C GLY A 3 4.88 0.44 21.35
N LYS A 4 4.12 0.75 22.42
CA LYS A 4 2.65 0.66 22.38
C LYS A 4 2.01 1.35 21.17
N PRO A 5 2.46 2.54 20.72
CA PRO A 5 1.84 3.22 19.57
C PRO A 5 2.01 2.49 18.23
N ASN A 6 3.03 1.64 18.08
CA ASN A 6 3.31 0.94 16.82
C ASN A 6 3.22 -0.59 16.94
N GLU A 7 2.72 -1.09 18.06
CA GLU A 7 2.63 -2.52 18.33
C GLU A 7 1.69 -3.23 17.34
N LEU A 8 0.54 -2.61 17.07
CA LEU A 8 -0.42 -3.13 16.10
C LEU A 8 0.16 -3.20 14.69
N ALA A 9 0.95 -2.21 14.32
CA ALA A 9 1.63 -2.17 13.03
C ALA A 9 2.62 -3.29 12.85
N HIS A 10 3.43 -3.43 13.84
CA HIS A 10 4.40 -4.51 13.82
C HIS A 10 3.71 -5.87 13.75
N ALA A 11 2.60 -6.05 14.49
CA ALA A 11 1.81 -7.27 14.44
C ALA A 11 1.20 -7.52 13.05
N ALA A 12 0.56 -6.51 12.46
CA ALA A 12 -0.01 -6.60 11.12
C ALA A 12 1.06 -6.81 10.06
N ALA A 13 2.15 -6.07 10.13
CA ALA A 13 3.29 -6.19 9.21
C ALA A 13 3.91 -7.59 9.28
N ARG A 14 4.09 -8.11 10.49
CA ARG A 14 4.61 -9.46 10.68
C ARG A 14 3.68 -10.49 10.05
N ARG A 15 2.38 -10.37 10.25
CA ARG A 15 1.40 -11.30 9.70
C ARG A 15 1.42 -11.30 8.16
N VAL A 16 1.50 -10.12 7.56
CA VAL A 16 1.64 -9.98 6.10
C VAL A 16 2.94 -10.62 5.63
N ALA A 17 4.04 -10.36 6.33
CA ALA A 17 5.35 -10.90 5.97
C ALA A 17 5.43 -12.42 6.11
N GLU A 18 4.73 -12.98 7.08
CA GLU A 18 4.70 -14.43 7.32
C GLU A 18 3.95 -15.21 6.23
N GLY A 19 3.11 -14.54 5.44
CA GLY A 19 2.34 -15.17 4.40
C GLY A 19 1.16 -15.98 4.94
N GLY A 20 0.55 -16.79 4.08
CA GLY A 20 -0.66 -17.53 4.39
C GLY A 20 -1.89 -16.83 3.85
N ASP A 21 -3.03 -16.99 4.51
CA ASP A 21 -4.25 -16.30 4.13
C ASP A 21 -4.05 -14.79 4.22
N VAL A 22 -4.47 -14.08 3.16
CA VAL A 22 -4.31 -12.62 3.07
C VAL A 22 -5.31 -11.97 4.03
N SER A 23 -4.86 -11.69 5.26
CA SER A 23 -5.70 -11.16 6.33
C SER A 23 -5.89 -9.65 6.26
N PHE A 24 -4.88 -8.93 5.73
CA PHE A 24 -4.88 -7.48 5.60
C PHE A 24 -4.54 -7.12 4.16
N ASN A 25 -5.56 -6.89 3.34
CA ASN A 25 -5.34 -6.56 1.94
C ASN A 25 -6.38 -5.55 1.41
N PRO A 26 -6.03 -4.28 1.30
CA PRO A 26 -4.68 -3.73 1.48
C PRO A 26 -4.30 -3.55 2.95
N LEU A 27 -3.03 -3.58 3.24
CA LEU A 27 -2.52 -3.05 4.49
C LEU A 27 -2.22 -1.56 4.29
N PHE A 28 -2.86 -0.71 5.07
CA PHE A 28 -2.64 0.73 4.99
C PHE A 28 -1.91 1.23 6.23
N LEU A 29 -0.74 1.85 6.02
CA LEU A 29 0.10 2.41 7.06
C LEU A 29 0.04 3.94 6.97
N HIS A 30 -0.42 4.61 8.01
CA HIS A 30 -0.43 6.07 8.02
C HIS A 30 0.15 6.64 9.30
N GLY A 31 0.56 7.86 9.22
CA GLY A 31 1.18 8.57 10.33
C GLY A 31 1.97 9.76 9.83
N GLY A 32 2.38 10.64 10.72
CA GLY A 32 3.15 11.82 10.39
C GLY A 32 4.52 11.50 9.78
N VAL A 33 5.13 12.51 9.19
CA VAL A 33 6.47 12.41 8.61
C VAL A 33 7.48 11.99 9.68
N GLY A 34 8.41 11.09 9.29
CA GLY A 34 9.50 10.68 10.17
C GLY A 34 9.15 9.60 11.19
N LEU A 35 7.96 8.99 11.10
CA LEU A 35 7.52 7.97 12.04
C LEU A 35 7.91 6.53 11.65
N GLY A 36 8.69 6.37 10.57
CA GLY A 36 9.25 5.06 10.20
C GLY A 36 8.37 4.17 9.33
N LYS A 37 7.32 4.71 8.68
CA LYS A 37 6.46 3.94 7.77
C LYS A 37 7.23 3.29 6.64
N THR A 38 8.09 4.06 5.98
CA THR A 38 8.97 3.58 4.91
C THR A 38 9.89 2.47 5.43
N HIS A 39 10.47 2.66 6.60
CA HIS A 39 11.32 1.65 7.22
C HIS A 39 10.56 0.34 7.47
N LEU A 40 9.33 0.43 7.96
CA LEU A 40 8.48 -0.75 8.17
C LEU A 40 8.15 -1.46 6.86
N MET A 41 7.85 -0.70 5.80
CA MET A 41 7.60 -1.27 4.47
C MET A 41 8.82 -2.03 3.94
N HIS A 42 10.02 -1.46 4.09
CA HIS A 42 11.27 -2.14 3.72
C HIS A 42 11.50 -3.40 4.54
N ALA A 43 11.21 -3.37 5.83
CA ALA A 43 11.33 -4.55 6.68
C ALA A 43 10.38 -5.68 6.27
N ILE A 44 9.15 -5.35 5.90
CA ILE A 44 8.17 -6.31 5.36
C ILE A 44 8.70 -6.92 4.06
N ALA A 45 9.16 -6.09 3.13
CA ALA A 45 9.71 -6.55 1.86
C ALA A 45 10.88 -7.50 2.06
N TRP A 46 11.78 -7.15 2.95
CA TRP A 46 12.94 -7.96 3.28
C TRP A 46 12.55 -9.33 3.85
N GLU A 47 11.60 -9.36 4.76
CA GLU A 47 11.12 -10.62 5.36
C GLU A 47 10.41 -11.51 4.35
N ILE A 48 9.58 -10.93 3.48
CA ILE A 48 8.92 -11.68 2.39
C ILE A 48 9.96 -12.32 1.48
N LYS A 49 10.96 -11.57 1.04
CA LYS A 49 12.04 -12.07 0.17
C LYS A 49 12.90 -13.11 0.86
N LYS A 50 13.09 -13.00 2.16
CA LYS A 50 13.83 -14.00 2.95
C LYS A 50 13.08 -15.33 3.02
N ARG A 51 11.74 -15.29 3.16
CA ARG A 51 10.90 -16.49 3.23
C ARG A 51 10.67 -17.12 1.87
N ASP A 52 10.49 -16.29 0.85
CA ASP A 52 10.31 -16.72 -0.54
C ASP A 52 11.18 -15.88 -1.46
N PRO A 53 12.40 -16.35 -1.78
CA PRO A 53 13.32 -15.63 -2.68
C PRO A 53 12.77 -15.43 -4.09
N ASN A 54 11.76 -16.20 -4.50
CA ASN A 54 11.14 -16.08 -5.82
C ASN A 54 9.98 -15.08 -5.84
N ALA A 55 9.54 -14.57 -4.67
CA ALA A 55 8.47 -13.59 -4.60
C ALA A 55 8.87 -12.29 -5.32
N LYS A 56 7.97 -11.82 -6.17
CA LYS A 56 8.15 -10.56 -6.87
C LYS A 56 7.58 -9.44 -6.02
N VAL A 57 8.44 -8.72 -5.34
CA VAL A 57 8.07 -7.58 -4.49
C VAL A 57 8.49 -6.30 -5.19
N LEU A 58 7.53 -5.43 -5.47
CA LEU A 58 7.79 -4.11 -6.04
C LEU A 58 7.46 -3.04 -5.01
N TYR A 59 8.47 -2.26 -4.65
CA TYR A 59 8.34 -1.07 -3.80
C TYR A 59 8.59 0.17 -4.62
N LEU A 60 7.69 1.16 -4.52
CA LEU A 60 7.89 2.47 -5.11
C LEU A 60 7.05 3.51 -4.35
N SER A 61 7.42 4.79 -4.51
CA SER A 61 6.56 5.88 -4.03
C SER A 61 5.40 6.11 -5.01
N ALA A 62 4.33 6.73 -4.53
CA ALA A 62 3.23 7.15 -5.39
C ALA A 62 3.69 8.16 -6.45
N GLU A 63 4.69 8.99 -6.14
CA GLU A 63 5.34 9.88 -7.11
C GLU A 63 5.99 9.08 -8.24
N GLN A 64 6.74 8.04 -7.92
CA GLN A 64 7.37 7.17 -8.90
C GLN A 64 6.32 6.42 -9.73
N PHE A 65 5.23 5.98 -9.11
CA PHE A 65 4.11 5.37 -9.82
C PHE A 65 3.54 6.33 -10.87
N MET A 66 3.25 7.56 -10.45
CA MET A 66 2.74 8.60 -11.35
C MET A 66 3.71 8.89 -12.48
N TYR A 67 4.99 9.03 -12.18
CA TYR A 67 6.02 9.30 -13.18
C TYR A 67 6.08 8.18 -14.24
N ARG A 68 6.08 6.93 -13.81
CA ARG A 68 6.11 5.78 -14.74
C ARG A 68 4.84 5.69 -15.58
N PHE A 69 3.69 6.02 -14.98
CA PHE A 69 2.42 6.05 -15.70
C PHE A 69 2.42 7.15 -16.78
N VAL A 70 2.84 8.36 -16.44
CA VAL A 70 2.95 9.48 -17.40
C VAL A 70 3.91 9.13 -18.52
N GLN A 71 5.04 8.51 -18.22
CA GLN A 71 5.99 8.03 -19.23
C GLN A 71 5.35 7.00 -20.17
N ALA A 72 4.60 6.06 -19.63
CA ALA A 72 3.89 5.06 -20.40
C ALA A 72 2.87 5.67 -21.35
N LEU A 73 2.14 6.69 -20.90
CA LEU A 73 1.20 7.44 -21.74
C LEU A 73 1.93 8.19 -22.86
N ARG A 74 3.04 8.86 -22.53
CA ARG A 74 3.83 9.62 -23.48
C ARG A 74 4.40 8.76 -24.61
N PHE A 75 4.91 7.58 -24.26
CA PHE A 75 5.52 6.66 -25.20
C PHE A 75 4.53 5.62 -25.75
N LYS A 76 3.25 5.75 -25.43
CA LYS A 76 2.15 4.85 -25.86
C LYS A 76 2.44 3.38 -25.55
N ASP A 77 3.03 3.14 -24.39
CA ASP A 77 3.39 1.79 -23.92
C ASP A 77 2.72 1.49 -22.57
N THR A 78 1.39 1.64 -22.52
CA THR A 78 0.60 1.34 -21.35
C THR A 78 0.50 -0.15 -21.09
N ILE A 79 0.68 -0.99 -22.09
CA ILE A 79 0.62 -2.45 -21.95
C ILE A 79 1.77 -2.94 -21.08
N SER A 80 3.01 -2.55 -21.38
CA SER A 80 4.17 -2.93 -20.56
C SER A 80 4.07 -2.40 -19.14
N PHE A 81 3.56 -1.19 -18.97
CA PHE A 81 3.29 -0.61 -17.65
C PHE A 81 2.34 -1.50 -16.84
N LYS A 82 1.20 -1.86 -17.43
CA LYS A 82 0.19 -2.69 -16.78
C LYS A 82 0.74 -4.08 -16.45
N GLU A 83 1.47 -4.69 -17.37
CA GLU A 83 2.09 -6.00 -17.16
C GLU A 83 3.08 -5.97 -16.00
N MET A 84 3.92 -4.94 -15.91
CA MET A 84 4.89 -4.80 -14.85
C MET A 84 4.22 -4.73 -13.46
N PHE A 85 3.20 -3.89 -13.32
CA PHE A 85 2.54 -3.72 -12.02
C PHE A 85 1.61 -4.86 -11.65
N ARG A 86 0.99 -5.52 -12.63
CA ARG A 86 0.04 -6.61 -12.39
C ARG A 86 0.68 -8.00 -12.28
N SER A 87 1.97 -8.11 -12.56
CA SER A 87 2.71 -9.37 -12.50
C SER A 87 3.42 -9.61 -11.16
N VAL A 88 3.36 -8.67 -10.24
CA VAL A 88 4.03 -8.79 -8.94
C VAL A 88 3.20 -9.61 -7.95
N ASP A 89 3.86 -10.18 -6.95
CA ASP A 89 3.21 -10.88 -5.85
C ASP A 89 2.85 -9.92 -4.71
N VAL A 90 3.66 -8.90 -4.52
CA VAL A 90 3.46 -7.85 -3.51
C VAL A 90 3.75 -6.50 -4.12
N LEU A 91 2.80 -5.57 -4.03
CA LEU A 91 2.97 -4.18 -4.42
C LEU A 91 2.98 -3.30 -3.17
N MET A 92 4.03 -2.50 -3.02
CA MET A 92 4.15 -1.50 -1.96
C MET A 92 4.20 -0.11 -2.56
N VAL A 93 3.25 0.74 -2.19
CA VAL A 93 3.17 2.14 -2.65
C VAL A 93 3.29 3.06 -1.46
N ASP A 94 4.38 3.82 -1.41
CA ASP A 94 4.68 4.75 -0.33
C ASP A 94 4.14 6.15 -0.64
N ASP A 95 3.63 6.85 0.38
CA ASP A 95 3.18 8.25 0.28
C ASP A 95 2.05 8.47 -0.74
N VAL A 96 0.95 7.73 -0.59
CA VAL A 96 -0.20 7.78 -1.52
C VAL A 96 -0.82 9.17 -1.62
N GLN A 97 -0.67 10.02 -0.60
CA GLN A 97 -1.14 11.41 -0.66
C GLN A 97 -0.57 12.19 -1.84
N PHE A 98 0.54 11.74 -2.41
CA PHE A 98 1.18 12.41 -3.55
C PHE A 98 0.30 12.41 -4.80
N ILE A 99 -0.57 11.41 -4.97
CA ILE A 99 -1.49 11.35 -6.12
C ILE A 99 -2.84 12.01 -5.85
N ALA A 100 -3.04 12.60 -4.66
CA ALA A 100 -4.24 13.38 -4.37
C ALA A 100 -4.39 14.51 -5.38
N GLY A 101 -5.60 14.68 -5.93
CA GLY A 101 -5.84 15.66 -6.99
C GLY A 101 -5.37 15.25 -8.39
N LYS A 102 -4.77 14.09 -8.56
CA LYS A 102 -4.28 13.57 -9.84
C LYS A 102 -5.25 12.50 -10.37
N SER A 103 -6.36 12.92 -10.98
CA SER A 103 -7.47 12.01 -11.32
C SER A 103 -7.08 10.87 -12.25
N SER A 104 -6.33 11.13 -13.31
CA SER A 104 -5.90 10.06 -14.25
C SER A 104 -4.97 9.05 -13.59
N THR A 105 -4.05 9.53 -12.74
CA THR A 105 -3.15 8.66 -11.98
C THR A 105 -3.92 7.84 -10.94
N GLN A 106 -4.89 8.45 -10.25
CA GLN A 106 -5.75 7.76 -9.30
C GLN A 106 -6.56 6.65 -9.96
N GLU A 107 -7.07 6.90 -11.15
CA GLU A 107 -7.83 5.90 -11.93
C GLU A 107 -6.94 4.68 -12.26
N GLU A 108 -5.74 4.89 -12.78
CA GLU A 108 -4.82 3.79 -13.08
C GLU A 108 -4.35 3.07 -11.81
N PHE A 109 -4.08 3.82 -10.75
CA PHE A 109 -3.76 3.25 -9.45
C PHE A 109 -4.89 2.34 -8.96
N PHE A 110 -6.13 2.79 -9.04
CA PHE A 110 -7.30 2.02 -8.63
C PHE A 110 -7.45 0.72 -9.44
N HIS A 111 -7.26 0.77 -10.75
CA HIS A 111 -7.33 -0.42 -11.60
C HIS A 111 -6.22 -1.41 -11.30
N THR A 112 -4.99 -0.94 -11.11
CA THR A 112 -3.84 -1.77 -10.72
C THR A 112 -4.07 -2.45 -9.38
N PHE A 113 -4.51 -1.66 -8.41
CA PHE A 113 -4.83 -2.11 -7.06
C PHE A 113 -5.89 -3.21 -7.07
N ASN A 114 -7.03 -2.98 -7.74
CA ASN A 114 -8.10 -3.97 -7.82
C ASN A 114 -7.67 -5.24 -8.52
N ALA A 115 -6.91 -5.13 -9.61
CA ALA A 115 -6.42 -6.31 -10.33
C ALA A 115 -5.56 -7.21 -9.44
N LEU A 116 -4.73 -6.62 -8.60
CA LEU A 116 -3.90 -7.37 -7.65
C LEU A 116 -4.73 -8.00 -6.53
N ILE A 117 -5.63 -7.24 -5.94
CA ILE A 117 -6.53 -7.74 -4.89
C ILE A 117 -7.37 -8.92 -5.39
N ASP A 118 -7.93 -8.81 -6.60
CA ASP A 118 -8.75 -9.86 -7.21
C ASP A 118 -7.96 -11.15 -7.48
N GLN A 119 -6.64 -11.04 -7.62
CA GLN A 119 -5.73 -12.18 -7.79
C GLN A 119 -5.14 -12.68 -6.45
N ASN A 120 -5.64 -12.20 -5.33
CA ASN A 120 -5.11 -12.49 -3.98
C ASN A 120 -3.63 -12.09 -3.82
N LYS A 121 -3.18 -11.06 -4.53
CA LYS A 121 -1.86 -10.49 -4.35
C LYS A 121 -1.90 -9.47 -3.22
N GLN A 122 -0.80 -9.36 -2.48
CA GLN A 122 -0.72 -8.43 -1.35
C GLN A 122 -0.44 -7.01 -1.82
N VAL A 123 -1.21 -6.04 -1.31
CA VAL A 123 -0.96 -4.61 -1.53
C VAL A 123 -0.74 -3.94 -0.18
N ILE A 124 0.33 -3.14 -0.09
CA ILE A 124 0.69 -2.36 1.10
C ILE A 124 0.84 -0.92 0.66
N ILE A 125 0.15 -0.02 1.34
CA ILE A 125 0.11 1.40 0.98
C ILE A 125 0.42 2.22 2.22
N SER A 126 1.18 3.29 2.07
CA SER A 126 1.40 4.25 3.13
C SER A 126 0.86 5.63 2.77
N GLY A 127 0.53 6.42 3.78
CA GLY A 127 0.10 7.80 3.65
C GLY A 127 0.48 8.62 4.86
N ASP A 128 0.45 9.94 4.71
CA ASP A 128 0.73 10.87 5.81
C ASP A 128 -0.47 11.06 6.76
N ARG A 129 -1.62 10.54 6.37
CA ARG A 129 -2.89 10.60 7.12
C ARG A 129 -3.79 9.44 6.71
N ALA A 130 -4.87 9.23 7.47
CA ALA A 130 -5.87 8.22 7.11
C ALA A 130 -6.54 8.54 5.77
N PRO A 131 -6.97 7.52 5.01
CA PRO A 131 -7.64 7.75 3.72
C PRO A 131 -8.86 8.67 3.83
N VAL A 132 -9.63 8.58 4.90
CA VAL A 132 -10.81 9.42 5.15
C VAL A 132 -10.46 10.91 5.21
N ASP A 133 -9.25 11.25 5.64
CA ASP A 133 -8.77 12.63 5.78
C ASP A 133 -8.09 13.16 4.51
N MET A 134 -8.03 12.37 3.45
CA MET A 134 -7.46 12.77 2.15
C MET A 134 -8.56 13.33 1.25
N GLU A 135 -8.77 14.65 1.28
CA GLU A 135 -9.88 15.32 0.59
C GLU A 135 -9.88 15.12 -0.93
N GLN A 136 -8.70 15.11 -1.54
CA GLN A 136 -8.56 15.01 -3.01
C GLN A 136 -8.33 13.59 -3.51
N LEU A 137 -8.56 12.60 -2.67
CA LEU A 137 -8.56 11.21 -3.05
C LEU A 137 -10.00 10.79 -3.38
N GLU A 138 -10.20 10.09 -4.51
CA GLU A 138 -11.53 9.66 -4.93
C GLU A 138 -12.18 8.72 -3.91
N ASP A 139 -13.50 8.86 -3.71
CA ASP A 139 -14.25 8.10 -2.71
C ASP A 139 -14.16 6.59 -2.90
N ARG A 140 -14.14 6.11 -4.14
CA ARG A 140 -13.99 4.68 -4.43
C ARG A 140 -12.65 4.13 -3.95
N ILE A 141 -11.59 4.94 -4.01
CA ILE A 141 -10.26 4.56 -3.49
C ILE A 141 -10.28 4.57 -1.97
N LYS A 142 -10.82 5.64 -1.36
CA LYS A 142 -10.98 5.74 0.09
C LYS A 142 -11.72 4.54 0.65
N SER A 143 -12.84 4.17 0.04
CA SER A 143 -13.67 3.05 0.46
C SER A 143 -12.90 1.73 0.44
N ARG A 144 -12.12 1.48 -0.61
CA ARG A 144 -11.30 0.28 -0.72
C ARG A 144 -10.17 0.24 0.30
N LEU A 145 -9.52 1.37 0.55
CA LEU A 145 -8.44 1.47 1.53
C LEU A 145 -8.94 1.33 2.97
N GLN A 146 -10.21 1.66 3.22
CA GLN A 146 -10.83 1.58 4.53
C GLN A 146 -11.45 0.22 4.86
N GLN A 147 -11.61 -0.67 3.90
CA GLN A 147 -12.27 -1.95 4.12
C GLN A 147 -11.60 -2.79 5.21
N ASP A 148 -10.29 -2.74 5.30
CA ASP A 148 -9.53 -3.48 6.31
C ASP A 148 -9.37 -2.69 7.61
N VAL A 149 -9.60 -1.39 7.58
CA VAL A 149 -9.67 -0.53 8.77
C VAL A 149 -10.91 -0.86 9.60
N LEU A 150 -11.99 -1.31 8.97
CA LEU A 150 -13.22 -1.71 9.68
C LEU A 150 -13.04 -2.99 10.53
N LEU A 151 -12.03 -3.79 10.25
CA LEU A 151 -11.68 -4.93 11.09
C LEU A 151 -11.06 -4.52 12.42
N ASP A 152 -10.57 -3.30 12.50
CA ASP A 152 -9.93 -2.75 13.68
C ASP A 152 -10.90 -2.11 14.68
N GLU A 153 -12.15 -1.88 14.33
CA GLU A 153 -13.17 -1.50 15.32
C GLU A 153 -13.42 -2.60 16.37
N GLN A 154 -12.93 -3.81 16.11
CA GLN A 154 -12.94 -4.90 17.08
C GLN A 154 -11.73 -4.88 18.03
N PHE A 155 -10.71 -4.12 17.71
CA PHE A 155 -9.60 -3.82 18.59
C PHE A 155 -9.79 -2.38 19.05
N GLU A 156 -10.19 -2.17 20.29
CA GLU A 156 -10.39 -0.85 20.92
C GLU A 156 -9.12 0.03 20.80
N GLY A 157 -8.87 0.53 19.63
CA GLY A 157 -7.78 1.44 19.37
C GLY A 157 -8.00 2.03 18.01
N ASN A 158 -8.04 3.33 17.93
CA ASN A 158 -7.97 4.02 16.66
C ASN A 158 -6.90 3.35 15.80
N VAL A 159 -7.29 2.92 14.63
CA VAL A 159 -6.34 2.58 13.57
C VAL A 159 -5.73 3.89 13.06
N GLU A 160 -5.27 4.67 13.97
CA GLU A 160 -4.13 5.52 13.69
C GLU A 160 -2.99 4.53 13.56
N VAL A 161 -3.13 3.73 12.52
CA VAL A 161 -2.16 2.79 12.13
C VAL A 161 -0.93 3.60 11.94
N ILE A 162 -0.37 3.87 12.99
CA ILE A 162 0.90 3.42 13.22
C ILE A 162 1.87 4.48 12.91
N ALA A 163 1.89 5.30 13.80
CA ALA A 163 3.15 5.93 14.11
C ALA A 163 4.15 4.82 14.46
N VAL A 164 4.97 4.51 13.56
CA VAL A 164 6.15 3.71 13.84
C VAL A 164 7.15 4.56 14.58
#